data_83350f6d3b80c3d985bf3eeb5109bd6d
#
_entry.id   83350f6d3b80c3d985bf3eeb5109bd6d
#
_cell.length_a   1.000
_cell.length_b   1.000
_cell.length_c   1.000
_cell.angle_alpha   90.00
_cell.angle_beta   90.00
_cell.angle_gamma   90.00
#
_symmetry.space_group_name_H-M   'P 1'
#
loop_
_entity.id
_entity.type
_entity.pdbx_description
1 polymer ?
#
loop_
_entity_poly.entity_id
_entity_poly.type
_entity_poly.pdbx_seq_one_letter_code
_entity_poly.pdbx_strand_id
1 'polypeptide(L)'
;MAKRFGIERLGLVAGLLAIPALAVGLYLGIVWAPTDRMMGTVQRIMYVHFPSWIATAIAYLTAFVCSLAYLVRRRPTMDYLAHAGVEVGVVFNTTGLITGSIWGRPTWGVWWTWDPRLTTTALMLVVFLGYLAVRAFLEEPDARARISSLVAVVGFLNLPIVYYSVRWWRTLHQPQSSPSTVDPEIVVTLRVMMVAFALVAAYLISRRYALAQLEGDRERMELQPEVQGG
;
A
#
# COMPACT_ATOMS: atom_id res chain seq x y z
N MET A 1 -6.86 -26.26 1.85
CA MET A 1 -6.46 -26.20 0.42
C MET A 1 -7.36 -25.31 -0.45
N ALA A 2 -8.69 -25.50 -0.52
CA ALA A 2 -9.57 -24.76 -1.45
C ALA A 2 -9.50 -23.22 -1.35
N LYS A 3 -9.43 -22.62 -0.15
CA LYS A 3 -9.33 -21.16 0.04
C LYS A 3 -7.99 -20.56 -0.41
N ARG A 4 -6.89 -21.31 -0.32
CA ARG A 4 -5.57 -20.89 -0.82
C ARG A 4 -5.62 -20.71 -2.34
N PHE A 5 -6.13 -21.73 -3.08
CA PHE A 5 -6.28 -21.66 -4.54
C PHE A 5 -7.14 -20.47 -5.00
N GLY A 6 -8.14 -20.06 -4.19
CA GLY A 6 -8.99 -18.92 -4.53
C GLY A 6 -8.22 -17.58 -4.54
N ILE A 7 -7.47 -17.28 -3.49
CA ILE A 7 -6.70 -16.00 -3.39
C ILE A 7 -5.58 -15.95 -4.45
N GLU A 8 -4.87 -17.07 -4.65
CA GLU A 8 -3.80 -17.13 -5.64
C GLU A 8 -4.33 -16.96 -7.07
N ARG A 9 -5.46 -17.58 -7.41
CA ARG A 9 -6.11 -17.42 -8.74
C ARG A 9 -6.59 -15.99 -8.97
N LEU A 10 -7.26 -15.40 -7.98
CA LEU A 10 -7.69 -14.01 -8.06
C LEU A 10 -6.49 -13.06 -8.22
N GLY A 11 -5.40 -13.31 -7.50
CA GLY A 11 -4.17 -12.55 -7.64
C GLY A 11 -3.56 -12.68 -9.04
N LEU A 12 -3.50 -13.88 -9.60
CA LEU A 12 -3.00 -14.09 -10.97
C LEU A 12 -3.86 -13.35 -12.01
N VAL A 13 -5.19 -13.43 -11.88
CA VAL A 13 -6.11 -12.67 -12.75
C VAL A 13 -5.85 -11.17 -12.61
N ALA A 14 -5.72 -10.67 -11.38
CA ALA A 14 -5.39 -9.27 -11.14
C ALA A 14 -4.06 -8.86 -11.80
N GLY A 15 -3.02 -9.70 -11.68
CA GLY A 15 -1.72 -9.47 -12.33
C GLY A 15 -1.81 -9.44 -13.86
N LEU A 16 -2.55 -10.38 -14.47
CA LEU A 16 -2.77 -10.41 -15.92
C LEU A 16 -3.52 -9.18 -16.42
N LEU A 17 -4.51 -8.69 -15.66
CA LEU A 17 -5.25 -7.47 -15.98
C LEU A 17 -4.45 -6.20 -15.69
N ALA A 18 -3.54 -6.22 -14.74
CA ALA A 18 -2.69 -5.07 -14.39
C ALA A 18 -1.78 -4.67 -15.56
N ILE A 19 -1.24 -5.63 -16.32
CA ILE A 19 -0.33 -5.38 -17.43
C ILE A 19 -0.97 -4.48 -18.51
N PRO A 20 -2.11 -4.86 -19.13
CA PRO A 20 -2.76 -4.01 -20.12
C PRO A 20 -3.30 -2.71 -19.49
N ALA A 21 -3.78 -2.72 -18.25
CA ALA A 21 -4.22 -1.51 -17.57
C ALA A 21 -3.08 -0.50 -17.37
N LEU A 22 -1.89 -0.94 -16.97
CA LEU A 22 -0.70 -0.10 -16.89
C LEU A 22 -0.27 0.41 -18.26
N ALA A 23 -0.25 -0.44 -19.29
CA ALA A 23 0.14 -0.04 -20.65
C ALA A 23 -0.81 1.05 -21.18
N VAL A 24 -2.13 0.87 -21.02
CA VAL A 24 -3.13 1.87 -21.41
C VAL A 24 -2.97 3.14 -20.56
N GLY A 25 -2.82 3.02 -19.25
CA GLY A 25 -2.66 4.17 -18.36
C GLY A 25 -1.41 5.00 -18.67
N LEU A 26 -0.29 4.33 -18.98
CA LEU A 26 0.95 5.01 -19.39
C LEU A 26 0.78 5.70 -20.76
N TYR A 27 0.16 5.04 -21.73
CA TYR A 27 -0.15 5.67 -23.01
C TYR A 27 -1.03 6.91 -22.82
N LEU A 28 -2.10 6.79 -22.07
CA LEU A 28 -2.99 7.92 -21.78
C LEU A 28 -2.25 9.05 -21.08
N GLY A 29 -1.40 8.75 -20.08
CA GLY A 29 -0.69 9.77 -19.30
C GLY A 29 0.46 10.46 -20.03
N ILE A 30 1.12 9.76 -20.95
CA ILE A 30 2.29 10.30 -21.65
C ILE A 30 1.88 10.95 -23.00
N VAL A 31 0.92 10.34 -23.71
CA VAL A 31 0.61 10.70 -25.11
C VAL A 31 -0.71 11.44 -25.24
N TRP A 32 -1.77 10.94 -24.56
CA TRP A 32 -3.14 11.40 -24.81
C TRP A 32 -3.57 12.57 -23.91
N ALA A 33 -3.25 12.52 -22.60
CA ALA A 33 -3.66 13.56 -21.66
C ALA A 33 -3.00 14.91 -21.96
N PRO A 34 -3.75 16.01 -21.95
CA PRO A 34 -3.20 17.34 -22.16
C PRO A 34 -2.17 17.70 -21.09
N THR A 35 -1.30 18.64 -21.44
CA THR A 35 -0.35 19.22 -20.49
C THR A 35 -1.10 20.22 -19.60
N ASP A 36 -0.93 20.13 -18.29
CA ASP A 36 -1.54 21.05 -17.33
C ASP A 36 -1.10 22.49 -17.59
N ARG A 37 -2.03 23.44 -17.50
CA ARG A 37 -1.80 24.86 -17.84
C ARG A 37 -0.88 25.53 -16.85
N MET A 38 -0.87 25.13 -15.58
CA MET A 38 -0.08 25.75 -14.51
C MET A 38 1.21 24.98 -14.24
N MET A 39 1.13 23.64 -14.15
CA MET A 39 2.24 22.78 -13.76
C MET A 39 3.02 22.22 -14.97
N GLY A 40 2.53 22.43 -16.20
CA GLY A 40 3.18 21.87 -17.37
C GLY A 40 3.23 20.35 -17.34
N THR A 41 4.32 19.78 -17.87
CA THR A 41 4.54 18.32 -17.92
C THR A 41 4.80 17.67 -16.55
N VAL A 42 5.17 18.48 -15.56
CA VAL A 42 5.41 18.00 -14.17
C VAL A 42 4.17 17.37 -13.56
N GLN A 43 2.98 17.85 -13.95
CA GLN A 43 1.69 17.28 -13.53
C GLN A 43 1.60 15.76 -13.79
N ARG A 44 2.28 15.22 -14.80
CA ARG A 44 2.25 13.78 -15.14
C ARG A 44 2.74 12.87 -14.00
N ILE A 45 3.51 13.38 -13.05
CA ILE A 45 3.90 12.66 -11.83
C ILE A 45 2.66 12.21 -11.05
N MET A 46 1.56 12.95 -11.12
CA MET A 46 0.29 12.63 -10.47
C MET A 46 -0.25 11.25 -10.87
N TYR A 47 0.02 10.79 -12.10
CA TYR A 47 -0.44 9.48 -12.59
C TYR A 47 0.26 8.28 -11.95
N VAL A 48 1.34 8.51 -11.21
CA VAL A 48 2.00 7.50 -10.36
C VAL A 48 1.77 7.83 -8.88
N HIS A 49 1.92 9.10 -8.51
CA HIS A 49 1.81 9.56 -7.12
C HIS A 49 0.45 9.24 -6.49
N PHE A 50 -0.63 9.71 -7.11
CA PHE A 50 -1.98 9.52 -6.56
C PHE A 50 -2.41 8.04 -6.54
N PRO A 51 -2.23 7.24 -7.62
CA PRO A 51 -2.49 5.80 -7.59
C PRO A 51 -1.68 5.04 -6.53
N SER A 52 -0.45 5.46 -6.22
CA SER A 52 0.34 4.87 -5.12
C SER A 52 -0.36 5.02 -3.77
N TRP A 53 -1.04 6.14 -3.52
CA TRP A 53 -1.82 6.33 -2.29
C TRP A 53 -3.05 5.43 -2.23
N ILE A 54 -3.72 5.19 -3.36
CA ILE A 54 -4.83 4.24 -3.43
C ILE A 54 -4.33 2.82 -3.14
N ALA A 55 -3.22 2.42 -3.74
CA ALA A 55 -2.60 1.11 -3.47
C ALA A 55 -2.15 0.98 -2.00
N THR A 56 -1.56 2.04 -1.42
CA THR A 56 -1.20 2.10 0.01
C THR A 56 -2.43 1.91 0.90
N ALA A 57 -3.52 2.63 0.60
CA ALA A 57 -4.75 2.54 1.37
C ALA A 57 -5.37 1.13 1.32
N ILE A 58 -5.42 0.51 0.13
CA ILE A 58 -5.89 -0.87 -0.04
C ILE A 58 -5.03 -1.84 0.78
N ALA A 59 -3.71 -1.72 0.70
CA ALA A 59 -2.77 -2.60 1.37
C ALA A 59 -2.84 -2.46 2.90
N TYR A 60 -2.84 -1.24 3.43
CA TYR A 60 -2.94 -1.02 4.88
C TYR A 60 -4.33 -1.32 5.43
N LEU A 61 -5.41 -1.11 4.66
CA LEU A 61 -6.75 -1.56 5.04
C LEU A 61 -6.80 -3.10 5.12
N THR A 62 -6.19 -3.80 4.17
CA THR A 62 -6.06 -5.26 4.23
C THR A 62 -5.31 -5.69 5.50
N ALA A 63 -4.18 -5.04 5.79
CA ALA A 63 -3.41 -5.30 7.01
C ALA A 63 -4.24 -5.06 8.27
N PHE A 64 -4.96 -3.94 8.35
CA PHE A 64 -5.81 -3.58 9.49
C PHE A 64 -6.92 -4.60 9.73
N VAL A 65 -7.72 -4.90 8.70
CA VAL A 65 -8.85 -5.83 8.81
C VAL A 65 -8.37 -7.23 9.18
N CYS A 66 -7.28 -7.71 8.56
CA CYS A 66 -6.72 -9.01 8.84
C CYS A 66 -6.07 -9.08 10.23
N SER A 67 -5.42 -7.99 10.70
CA SER A 67 -4.87 -7.88 12.06
C SER A 67 -5.97 -7.94 13.11
N LEU A 68 -7.07 -7.20 12.94
CA LEU A 68 -8.23 -7.29 13.82
C LEU A 68 -8.81 -8.71 13.83
N ALA A 69 -8.96 -9.33 12.66
CA ALA A 69 -9.46 -10.69 12.56
C ALA A 69 -8.52 -11.70 13.24
N TYR A 70 -7.19 -11.50 13.16
CA TYR A 70 -6.22 -12.31 13.86
C TYR A 70 -6.32 -12.15 15.39
N LEU A 71 -6.40 -10.93 15.88
CA LEU A 71 -6.50 -10.67 17.34
C LEU A 71 -7.73 -11.36 17.95
N VAL A 72 -8.84 -11.46 17.19
CA VAL A 72 -10.09 -12.09 17.65
C VAL A 72 -10.06 -13.62 17.45
N ARG A 73 -9.62 -14.10 16.28
CA ARG A 73 -9.81 -15.50 15.86
C ARG A 73 -8.54 -16.34 15.88
N ARG A 74 -7.37 -15.75 16.06
CA ARG A 74 -6.05 -16.42 16.10
C ARG A 74 -5.75 -17.33 14.91
N ARG A 75 -6.29 -17.01 13.73
CA ARG A 75 -6.07 -17.79 12.51
C ARG A 75 -4.79 -17.34 11.82
N PRO A 76 -3.79 -18.21 11.61
CA PRO A 76 -2.52 -17.85 10.97
C PRO A 76 -2.69 -17.23 9.58
N THR A 77 -3.71 -17.66 8.83
CA THR A 77 -4.03 -17.09 7.51
C THR A 77 -4.31 -15.59 7.56
N MET A 78 -4.86 -15.08 8.67
CA MET A 78 -5.11 -13.65 8.85
C MET A 78 -3.81 -12.90 9.12
N ASP A 79 -2.90 -13.47 9.91
CA ASP A 79 -1.57 -12.91 10.13
C ASP A 79 -0.76 -12.83 8.83
N TYR A 80 -0.78 -13.88 8.01
CA TYR A 80 -0.10 -13.88 6.71
C TYR A 80 -0.64 -12.82 5.74
N LEU A 81 -1.96 -12.64 5.69
CA LEU A 81 -2.58 -11.59 4.88
C LEU A 81 -2.25 -10.19 5.41
N ALA A 82 -2.24 -10.01 6.73
CA ALA A 82 -1.85 -8.76 7.35
C ALA A 82 -0.40 -8.40 7.01
N HIS A 83 0.50 -9.37 7.13
CA HIS A 83 1.92 -9.21 6.79
C HIS A 83 2.10 -8.83 5.30
N ALA A 84 1.47 -9.58 4.39
CA ALA A 84 1.51 -9.26 2.96
C ALA A 84 0.99 -7.85 2.66
N GLY A 85 -0.10 -7.44 3.33
CA GLY A 85 -0.63 -6.09 3.22
C GLY A 85 0.35 -5.02 3.67
N VAL A 86 1.05 -5.23 4.80
CA VAL A 86 2.04 -4.25 5.29
C VAL A 86 3.22 -4.12 4.34
N GLU A 87 3.80 -5.22 3.87
CA GLU A 87 4.95 -5.16 2.96
C GLU A 87 4.62 -4.42 1.66
N VAL A 88 3.49 -4.73 1.05
CA VAL A 88 3.03 -4.05 -0.16
C VAL A 88 2.69 -2.58 0.13
N GLY A 89 2.06 -2.30 1.27
CA GLY A 89 1.73 -0.95 1.70
C GLY A 89 2.98 -0.08 1.92
N VAL A 90 4.04 -0.61 2.52
CA VAL A 90 5.33 0.08 2.69
C VAL A 90 5.95 0.46 1.35
N VAL A 91 5.92 -0.44 0.37
CA VAL A 91 6.44 -0.15 -0.98
C VAL A 91 5.68 1.01 -1.63
N PHE A 92 4.35 0.98 -1.63
CA PHE A 92 3.56 2.05 -2.25
C PHE A 92 3.59 3.36 -1.45
N ASN A 93 3.64 3.31 -0.11
CA ASN A 93 3.83 4.49 0.72
C ASN A 93 5.17 5.18 0.42
N THR A 94 6.24 4.40 0.32
CA THR A 94 7.57 4.90 -0.07
C THR A 94 7.54 5.51 -1.47
N THR A 95 6.91 4.83 -2.44
CA THR A 95 6.73 5.36 -3.81
C THR A 95 5.96 6.68 -3.78
N GLY A 96 4.89 6.77 -2.98
CA GLY A 96 4.13 8.01 -2.79
C GLY A 96 4.98 9.15 -2.21
N LEU A 97 5.80 8.88 -1.19
CA LEU A 97 6.70 9.89 -0.61
C LEU A 97 7.77 10.34 -1.59
N ILE A 98 8.42 9.43 -2.31
CA ILE A 98 9.46 9.75 -3.30
C ILE A 98 8.87 10.59 -4.44
N THR A 99 7.77 10.14 -5.04
CA THR A 99 7.13 10.86 -6.15
C THR A 99 6.58 12.21 -5.71
N GLY A 100 6.06 12.30 -4.47
CA GLY A 100 5.62 13.56 -3.87
C GLY A 100 6.76 14.54 -3.65
N SER A 101 7.93 14.08 -3.21
CA SER A 101 9.14 14.90 -3.06
C SER A 101 9.64 15.41 -4.42
N ILE A 102 9.68 14.54 -5.44
CA ILE A 102 10.06 14.91 -6.82
C ILE A 102 9.08 15.96 -7.36
N TRP A 103 7.79 15.80 -7.12
CA TRP A 103 6.76 16.77 -7.55
C TRP A 103 6.81 18.07 -6.76
N GLY A 104 7.11 18.00 -5.46
CA GLY A 104 7.21 19.17 -4.58
C GLY A 104 8.31 20.14 -5.00
N ARG A 105 9.43 19.65 -5.48
CA ARG A 105 10.58 20.50 -5.87
C ARG A 105 10.23 21.55 -6.92
N PRO A 106 9.65 21.22 -8.08
CA PRO A 106 9.24 22.24 -9.06
C PRO A 106 7.99 23.02 -8.65
N THR A 107 7.13 22.46 -7.78
CA THR A 107 5.86 23.09 -7.40
C THR A 107 6.00 24.07 -6.23
N TRP A 108 6.78 23.71 -5.22
CA TRP A 108 6.95 24.46 -3.97
C TRP A 108 8.37 24.96 -3.75
N GLY A 109 9.31 24.64 -4.63
CA GLY A 109 10.71 25.06 -4.54
C GLY A 109 11.57 24.20 -3.60
N VAL A 110 11.00 23.24 -2.90
CA VAL A 110 11.66 22.39 -1.90
C VAL A 110 11.32 20.91 -2.10
N TRP A 111 12.27 20.02 -1.73
CA TRP A 111 12.07 18.57 -1.77
C TRP A 111 11.20 18.07 -0.61
N TRP A 112 11.27 18.74 0.53
CA TRP A 112 10.60 18.36 1.76
C TRP A 112 10.24 19.57 2.60
N THR A 113 9.10 19.53 3.24
CA THR A 113 8.72 20.40 4.34
C THR A 113 8.07 19.58 5.44
N TRP A 114 8.12 20.08 6.67
CA TRP A 114 7.41 19.49 7.81
C TRP A 114 5.92 19.88 7.82
N ASP A 115 5.33 19.86 6.66
CA ASP A 115 3.90 20.03 6.45
C ASP A 115 3.12 18.90 7.13
N PRO A 116 1.94 19.15 7.72
CA PRO A 116 1.18 18.13 8.44
C PRO A 116 0.90 16.87 7.60
N ARG A 117 0.61 17.00 6.31
CA ARG A 117 0.35 15.84 5.45
C ARG A 117 1.61 15.02 5.20
N LEU A 118 2.72 15.67 4.87
CA LEU A 118 3.98 14.98 4.63
C LEU A 118 4.47 14.31 5.90
N THR A 119 4.41 15.02 7.04
CA THR A 119 4.85 14.53 8.34
C THR A 119 4.04 13.31 8.79
N THR A 120 2.71 13.38 8.72
CA THR A 120 1.85 12.26 9.10
C THR A 120 2.01 11.07 8.16
N THR A 121 2.28 11.31 6.89
CA THR A 121 2.56 10.26 5.90
C THR A 121 3.90 9.57 6.17
N ALA A 122 4.95 10.34 6.49
CA ALA A 122 6.25 9.78 6.89
C ALA A 122 6.14 9.00 8.21
N LEU A 123 5.39 9.53 9.18
CA LEU A 123 5.10 8.81 10.43
C LEU A 123 4.40 7.48 10.17
N MET A 124 3.44 7.44 9.24
CA MET A 124 2.77 6.20 8.84
C MET A 124 3.78 5.19 8.30
N LEU A 125 4.71 5.61 7.45
CA LEU A 125 5.78 4.75 6.95
C LEU A 125 6.65 4.21 8.09
N VAL A 126 7.08 5.06 9.02
CA VAL A 126 7.91 4.67 10.17
C VAL A 126 7.19 3.64 11.04
N VAL A 127 5.89 3.82 11.32
CA VAL A 127 5.10 2.86 12.12
C VAL A 127 5.03 1.50 11.43
N PHE A 128 4.80 1.46 10.11
CA PHE A 128 4.74 0.18 9.39
C PHE A 128 6.11 -0.45 9.13
N LEU A 129 7.19 0.34 9.07
CA LEU A 129 8.56 -0.19 9.16
C LEU A 129 8.81 -0.79 10.55
N GLY A 130 8.30 -0.17 11.61
CA GLY A 130 8.29 -0.72 12.97
C GLY A 130 7.55 -2.06 13.05
N TYR A 131 6.42 -2.20 12.35
CA TYR A 131 5.73 -3.50 12.21
C TYR A 131 6.65 -4.57 11.61
N LEU A 132 7.36 -4.25 10.53
CA LEU A 132 8.29 -5.19 9.89
C LEU A 132 9.48 -5.51 10.80
N ALA A 133 9.99 -4.52 11.55
CA ALA A 133 11.05 -4.72 12.53
C ALA A 133 10.61 -5.67 13.65
N VAL A 134 9.40 -5.48 14.21
CA VAL A 134 8.83 -6.42 15.20
C VAL A 134 8.84 -7.85 14.67
N ARG A 135 8.44 -8.04 13.40
CA ARG A 135 8.43 -9.38 12.79
C ARG A 135 9.81 -9.96 12.54
N ALA A 136 10.82 -9.12 12.33
CA ALA A 136 12.21 -9.55 12.12
C ALA A 136 12.91 -9.95 13.42
N PHE A 137 12.57 -9.33 14.55
CA PHE A 137 13.27 -9.52 15.83
C PHE A 137 12.57 -10.46 16.81
N LEU A 138 11.26 -10.71 16.65
CA LEU A 138 10.54 -11.65 17.52
C LEU A 138 10.56 -13.05 16.94
N GLU A 139 11.20 -13.97 17.65
CA GLU A 139 11.32 -15.37 17.26
C GLU A 139 10.02 -16.16 17.54
N GLU A 140 9.37 -15.89 18.69
CA GLU A 140 8.17 -16.61 19.08
C GLU A 140 6.98 -16.25 18.18
N PRO A 141 6.39 -17.22 17.42
CA PRO A 141 5.42 -16.94 16.36
C PRO A 141 4.13 -16.26 16.84
N ASP A 142 3.58 -16.65 18.00
CA ASP A 142 2.32 -16.07 18.49
C ASP A 142 2.53 -14.65 19.03
N ALA A 143 3.63 -14.39 19.77
CA ALA A 143 3.99 -13.04 20.21
C ALA A 143 4.25 -12.12 19.02
N ARG A 144 5.01 -12.60 18.03
CA ARG A 144 5.29 -11.89 16.77
C ARG A 144 4.00 -11.48 16.08
N ALA A 145 3.07 -12.39 15.86
CA ALA A 145 1.81 -12.12 15.19
C ALA A 145 0.90 -11.17 16.01
N ARG A 146 0.85 -11.32 17.33
CA ARG A 146 0.04 -10.46 18.22
C ARG A 146 0.54 -9.04 18.26
N ILE A 147 1.83 -8.85 18.51
CA ILE A 147 2.44 -7.52 18.66
C ILE A 147 2.39 -6.79 17.31
N SER A 148 2.73 -7.48 16.21
CA SER A 148 2.62 -6.91 14.87
C SER A 148 1.17 -6.49 14.56
N SER A 149 0.18 -7.32 14.90
CA SER A 149 -1.24 -6.97 14.69
C SER A 149 -1.66 -5.73 15.45
N LEU A 150 -1.20 -5.54 16.70
CA LEU A 150 -1.46 -4.32 17.47
C LEU A 150 -0.83 -3.09 16.80
N VAL A 151 0.42 -3.21 16.33
CA VAL A 151 1.11 -2.13 15.59
C VAL A 151 0.34 -1.78 14.32
N ALA A 152 -0.13 -2.77 13.56
CA ALA A 152 -0.90 -2.53 12.32
C ALA A 152 -2.25 -1.82 12.61
N VAL A 153 -2.96 -2.22 13.67
CA VAL A 153 -4.22 -1.59 14.06
C VAL A 153 -4.00 -0.13 14.46
N VAL A 154 -3.02 0.15 15.32
CA VAL A 154 -2.69 1.52 15.74
C VAL A 154 -2.17 2.35 14.56
N GLY A 155 -1.28 1.78 13.74
CA GLY A 155 -0.71 2.45 12.58
C GLY A 155 -1.76 2.86 11.54
N PHE A 156 -2.80 2.03 11.34
CA PHE A 156 -3.89 2.35 10.42
C PHE A 156 -4.70 3.58 10.83
N LEU A 157 -4.81 3.88 12.14
CA LEU A 157 -5.51 5.07 12.62
C LEU A 157 -4.89 6.38 12.10
N ASN A 158 -3.63 6.34 11.67
CA ASN A 158 -2.97 7.48 11.06
C ASN A 158 -3.46 7.76 9.61
N LEU A 159 -4.00 6.77 8.91
CA LEU A 159 -4.46 6.94 7.52
C LEU A 159 -5.61 7.97 7.38
N PRO A 160 -6.67 7.96 8.21
CA PRO A 160 -7.64 9.06 8.25
C PRO A 160 -7.01 10.41 8.58
N ILE A 161 -6.02 10.46 9.49
CA ILE A 161 -5.33 11.70 9.85
C ILE A 161 -4.60 12.28 8.62
N VAL A 162 -3.86 11.45 7.87
CA VAL A 162 -3.25 11.86 6.60
C VAL A 162 -4.29 12.40 5.63
N TYR A 163 -5.44 11.72 5.49
CA TYR A 163 -6.50 12.14 4.58
C TYR A 163 -7.10 13.50 4.94
N TYR A 164 -7.42 13.71 6.22
CA TYR A 164 -8.05 14.94 6.70
C TYR A 164 -7.06 16.06 7.03
N SER A 165 -5.75 15.81 7.03
CA SER A 165 -4.71 16.79 7.37
C SER A 165 -4.83 18.11 6.61
N VAL A 166 -5.19 18.05 5.33
CA VAL A 166 -5.39 19.24 4.47
C VAL A 166 -6.62 20.08 4.83
N ARG A 167 -7.53 19.53 5.62
CA ARG A 167 -8.74 20.23 6.09
C ARG A 167 -8.57 20.76 7.50
N TRP A 168 -7.79 20.05 8.33
CA TRP A 168 -7.61 20.39 9.75
C TRP A 168 -6.47 21.38 9.98
N TRP A 169 -5.45 21.37 9.12
CA TRP A 169 -4.28 22.21 9.28
C TRP A 169 -3.96 23.00 8.00
N ARG A 170 -3.20 24.10 8.17
CA ARG A 170 -2.60 24.79 7.04
C ARG A 170 -1.49 23.91 6.44
N THR A 171 -1.54 23.71 5.14
CA THR A 171 -0.64 22.80 4.41
C THR A 171 -0.33 23.40 3.03
N LEU A 172 0.84 23.08 2.49
CA LEU A 172 1.19 23.38 1.10
C LEU A 172 0.45 22.46 0.12
N HIS A 173 -0.05 21.31 0.59
CA HIS A 173 -0.82 20.41 -0.23
C HIS A 173 -2.15 21.03 -0.64
N GLN A 174 -2.48 20.87 -1.90
CA GLN A 174 -3.78 21.29 -2.43
C GLN A 174 -4.91 20.53 -1.73
N PRO A 175 -6.06 21.17 -1.47
CA PRO A 175 -7.29 20.46 -1.19
C PRO A 175 -7.57 19.45 -2.29
N GLN A 176 -8.30 18.37 -1.96
CA GLN A 176 -8.65 17.37 -2.96
C GLN A 176 -9.41 18.04 -4.13
N SER A 177 -8.84 17.93 -5.34
CA SER A 177 -9.48 18.43 -6.54
C SER A 177 -10.79 17.67 -6.81
N SER A 178 -11.83 18.39 -7.24
CA SER A 178 -13.04 17.76 -7.74
C SER A 178 -12.82 17.34 -9.21
N PRO A 179 -13.37 16.21 -9.66
CA PRO A 179 -13.36 15.86 -11.09
C PRO A 179 -13.95 16.95 -12.01
N SER A 180 -14.81 17.82 -11.46
CA SER A 180 -15.40 18.94 -12.20
C SER A 180 -14.45 20.14 -12.41
N THR A 181 -13.30 20.16 -11.73
CA THR A 181 -12.30 21.25 -11.81
C THR A 181 -11.03 20.86 -12.56
N VAL A 182 -11.00 19.67 -13.14
CA VAL A 182 -9.83 19.11 -13.84
C VAL A 182 -10.27 18.68 -15.25
N ASP A 183 -9.40 18.82 -16.24
CA ASP A 183 -9.68 18.39 -17.61
C ASP A 183 -10.12 16.92 -17.65
N PRO A 184 -11.20 16.56 -18.38
CA PRO A 184 -11.76 15.21 -18.39
C PRO A 184 -10.75 14.12 -18.77
N GLU A 185 -9.82 14.41 -19.67
CA GLU A 185 -8.76 13.49 -20.10
C GLU A 185 -7.79 13.16 -18.97
N ILE A 186 -7.44 14.14 -18.14
CA ILE A 186 -6.62 13.95 -16.94
C ILE A 186 -7.37 13.06 -15.94
N VAL A 187 -8.67 13.28 -15.75
CA VAL A 187 -9.50 12.48 -14.84
C VAL A 187 -9.61 11.03 -15.31
N VAL A 188 -9.85 10.81 -16.63
CA VAL A 188 -9.91 9.46 -17.21
C VAL A 188 -8.58 8.74 -17.01
N THR A 189 -7.47 9.38 -17.37
CA THR A 189 -6.12 8.84 -17.21
C THR A 189 -5.86 8.44 -15.76
N LEU A 190 -6.19 9.32 -14.82
CA LEU A 190 -6.00 9.08 -13.39
C LEU A 190 -6.82 7.86 -12.91
N ARG A 191 -8.08 7.74 -13.34
CA ARG A 191 -8.94 6.59 -13.00
C ARG A 191 -8.38 5.27 -13.54
N VAL A 192 -7.90 5.26 -14.78
CA VAL A 192 -7.26 4.07 -15.37
C VAL A 192 -6.01 3.68 -14.54
N MET A 193 -5.16 4.64 -14.20
CA MET A 193 -3.98 4.39 -13.38
C MET A 193 -4.33 3.94 -11.95
N MET A 194 -5.38 4.48 -11.34
CA MET A 194 -5.86 3.99 -10.02
C MET A 194 -6.29 2.53 -10.09
N VAL A 195 -7.03 2.14 -11.12
CA VAL A 195 -7.43 0.74 -11.34
C VAL A 195 -6.20 -0.14 -11.56
N ALA A 196 -5.26 0.29 -12.39
CA ALA A 196 -4.03 -0.44 -12.66
C ALA A 196 -3.21 -0.69 -11.38
N PHE A 197 -3.01 0.35 -10.54
CA PHE A 197 -2.28 0.23 -9.28
C PHE A 197 -3.02 -0.63 -8.24
N ALA A 198 -4.36 -0.56 -8.20
CA ALA A 198 -5.17 -1.43 -7.35
C ALA A 198 -5.01 -2.92 -7.75
N LEU A 199 -4.99 -3.20 -9.06
CA LEU A 199 -4.72 -4.55 -9.58
C LEU A 199 -3.31 -5.03 -9.25
N VAL A 200 -2.29 -4.17 -9.39
CA VAL A 200 -0.92 -4.47 -8.97
C VAL A 200 -0.85 -4.76 -7.47
N ALA A 201 -1.49 -3.93 -6.64
CA ALA A 201 -1.52 -4.14 -5.20
C ALA A 201 -2.18 -5.49 -4.84
N ALA A 202 -3.33 -5.81 -5.45
CA ALA A 202 -4.02 -7.08 -5.24
C ALA A 202 -3.14 -8.29 -5.66
N TYR A 203 -2.47 -8.20 -6.80
CA TYR A 203 -1.51 -9.21 -7.26
C TYR A 203 -0.37 -9.39 -6.25
N LEU A 204 0.31 -8.31 -5.87
CA LEU A 204 1.45 -8.36 -4.96
C LEU A 204 1.06 -8.89 -3.58
N ILE A 205 -0.08 -8.45 -3.02
CA ILE A 205 -0.60 -8.97 -1.74
C ILE A 205 -0.85 -10.48 -1.85
N SER A 206 -1.45 -10.97 -2.94
CA SER A 206 -1.71 -12.39 -3.12
C SER A 206 -0.43 -13.22 -3.22
N ARG A 207 0.61 -12.71 -3.90
CA ARG A 207 1.91 -13.37 -4.03
C ARG A 207 2.67 -13.40 -2.70
N ARG A 208 2.71 -12.26 -1.99
CA ARG A 208 3.32 -12.19 -0.65
C ARG A 208 2.58 -13.06 0.37
N TYR A 209 1.26 -13.11 0.31
CA TYR A 209 0.47 -14.02 1.12
C TYR A 209 0.85 -15.48 0.87
N ALA A 210 0.98 -15.91 -0.39
CA ALA A 210 1.39 -17.27 -0.73
C ALA A 210 2.78 -17.61 -0.17
N LEU A 211 3.74 -16.66 -0.27
CA LEU A 211 5.09 -16.82 0.30
C LEU A 211 5.03 -16.90 1.83
N ALA A 212 4.32 -16.00 2.50
CA ALA A 212 4.20 -16.01 3.96
C ALA A 212 3.58 -17.32 4.50
N GLN A 213 2.68 -17.93 3.73
CA GLN A 213 2.16 -19.27 4.08
C GLN A 213 3.24 -20.34 4.00
N LEU A 214 4.05 -20.35 2.94
CA LEU A 214 5.13 -21.33 2.78
C LEU A 214 6.18 -21.17 3.88
N GLU A 215 6.55 -19.92 4.21
CA GLU A 215 7.47 -19.61 5.31
C GLU A 215 6.91 -20.11 6.64
N GLY A 216 5.63 -19.85 6.94
CA GLY A 216 5.01 -20.32 8.18
C GLY A 216 4.78 -21.83 8.24
N ASP A 217 4.57 -22.50 7.11
CA ASP A 217 4.48 -23.98 7.07
C ASP A 217 5.87 -24.60 7.32
N ARG A 218 6.93 -24.02 6.75
CA ARG A 218 8.31 -24.41 7.00
C ARG A 218 8.69 -24.24 8.48
N GLU A 219 8.44 -23.07 9.04
CA GLU A 219 8.72 -22.77 10.46
C GLU A 219 8.04 -23.78 11.41
N ARG A 220 6.79 -24.15 11.12
CA ARG A 220 6.06 -25.17 11.91
C ARG A 220 6.68 -26.55 11.81
N MET A 221 7.19 -26.94 10.64
CA MET A 221 7.87 -28.23 10.48
C MET A 221 9.19 -28.27 11.25
N GLU A 222 9.93 -27.17 11.27
CA GLU A 222 11.18 -27.05 12.02
C GLU A 222 10.97 -27.06 13.55
N LEU A 223 9.83 -26.53 14.03
CA LEU A 223 9.47 -26.53 15.45
C LEU A 223 8.84 -27.85 15.96
N GLN A 224 8.47 -28.76 15.07
CA GLN A 224 8.03 -30.11 15.44
C GLN A 224 9.25 -31.05 15.39
N PRO A 225 9.98 -31.27 16.53
CA PRO A 225 11.06 -32.23 16.55
C PRO A 225 10.51 -33.62 16.21
N GLU A 226 11.29 -34.38 15.47
CA GLU A 226 10.99 -35.76 15.05
C GLU A 226 10.55 -36.64 16.27
N VAL A 227 9.26 -36.68 16.53
CA VAL A 227 8.63 -37.63 17.45
C VAL A 227 8.44 -39.01 16.76
N GLN A 228 9.19 -39.27 15.69
CA GLN A 228 9.19 -40.55 14.97
C GLN A 228 10.60 -41.13 14.90
N GLY A 229 11.08 -41.61 16.02
CA GLY A 229 12.38 -42.29 16.13
C GLY A 229 12.53 -42.97 17.47
N GLY A 230 11.54 -43.79 17.84
CA GLY A 230 11.61 -44.65 19.01
C GLY A 230 10.85 -45.92 18.76
#